data_21fd2042e1569d89d8be77e405202f28
#
_entry.id   21fd2042e1569d89d8be77e405202f28
#
_cell.length_a   1.000
_cell.length_b   1.000
_cell.length_c   1.000
_cell.angle_alpha   90.00
_cell.angle_beta   90.00
_cell.angle_gamma   90.00
#
_symmetry.space_group_name_H-M   'P 1'
#
loop_
_entity.id
_entity.type
_entity.pdbx_description
1 polymer ?
#
loop_
_entity_poly.entity_id
_entity_poly.type
_entity_poly.pdbx_seq_one_letter_code
_entity_poly.pdbx_strand_id
1 'polypeptide(L)'
;MGACIAYIKDKPQSNYIMSETELLERIDPKMVPKVPFQDKIIYARIEEIYDGDTVKIIVLFGDVQSKRLSLLDTRDEKLNSFSSVPVRFSLRILGIDTPEIKHGEGRLPEEHIAAVKVRDYMRSLFPLNIAKICIRDWDKYGGRVLGELFLETGENVSEILIHGRWARQYRGEKKKPWTIEELTAHPFA
;
A
#
# COMPACT_ATOMS: atom_id res chain seq x y z
N MET A 1 -9.68 -11.39 -18.67
CA MET A 1 -11.03 -10.87 -18.99
C MET A 1 -12.02 -10.94 -17.82
N GLY A 2 -11.75 -11.64 -16.73
CA GLY A 2 -12.70 -11.81 -15.61
C GLY A 2 -13.03 -10.56 -14.78
N ALA A 3 -12.09 -9.64 -14.57
CA ALA A 3 -12.28 -8.52 -13.64
C ALA A 3 -13.17 -7.37 -14.17
N CYS A 4 -13.24 -7.16 -15.49
CA CYS A 4 -14.05 -6.08 -16.07
C CYS A 4 -15.55 -6.38 -16.13
N ILE A 5 -15.94 -7.65 -16.07
CA ILE A 5 -17.36 -8.07 -16.22
C ILE A 5 -18.24 -7.55 -15.06
N ALA A 6 -17.66 -7.28 -13.89
CA ALA A 6 -18.41 -6.77 -12.74
C ALA A 6 -18.97 -5.35 -12.94
N TYR A 7 -18.42 -4.58 -13.87
CA TYR A 7 -18.74 -3.17 -14.12
C TYR A 7 -19.61 -2.94 -15.36
N ILE A 8 -20.04 -4.01 -16.04
CA ILE A 8 -20.82 -3.94 -17.29
C ILE A 8 -22.30 -3.89 -16.97
N LYS A 9 -23.03 -2.93 -17.59
CA LYS A 9 -24.47 -2.75 -17.44
C LYS A 9 -25.29 -3.96 -17.94
N ASP A 10 -24.90 -4.52 -19.10
CA ASP A 10 -25.58 -5.63 -19.72
C ASP A 10 -24.61 -6.77 -20.01
N LYS A 11 -24.71 -7.89 -19.28
CA LYS A 11 -23.85 -9.05 -19.48
C LYS A 11 -24.11 -9.72 -20.82
N PRO A 12 -23.09 -10.03 -21.64
CA PRO A 12 -23.25 -10.74 -22.88
C PRO A 12 -23.83 -12.15 -22.66
N GLN A 13 -24.79 -12.56 -23.49
CA GLN A 13 -25.52 -13.83 -23.37
C GLN A 13 -24.78 -15.07 -23.93
N SER A 14 -23.58 -14.96 -24.43
CA SER A 14 -22.82 -16.09 -25.01
C SER A 14 -21.32 -15.81 -25.03
N ASN A 15 -20.50 -16.78 -25.47
CA ASN A 15 -19.05 -16.74 -25.59
C ASN A 15 -18.52 -15.69 -26.60
N TYR A 16 -19.16 -14.54 -26.73
CA TYR A 16 -18.72 -13.44 -27.56
C TYR A 16 -17.52 -12.74 -26.94
N ILE A 17 -16.40 -12.71 -27.66
CA ILE A 17 -15.20 -11.97 -27.26
C ILE A 17 -15.39 -10.51 -27.72
N MET A 18 -15.69 -9.63 -26.79
CA MET A 18 -15.81 -8.20 -27.04
C MET A 18 -14.42 -7.57 -27.27
N SER A 19 -14.37 -6.60 -28.18
CA SER A 19 -13.19 -5.74 -28.30
C SER A 19 -13.03 -4.87 -27.04
N GLU A 20 -11.82 -4.33 -26.85
CA GLU A 20 -11.53 -3.44 -25.71
C GLU A 20 -12.42 -2.18 -25.73
N THR A 21 -12.66 -1.62 -26.90
CA THR A 21 -13.54 -0.45 -27.10
C THR A 21 -15.00 -0.76 -26.73
N GLU A 22 -15.54 -1.86 -27.18
CA GLU A 22 -16.90 -2.28 -26.82
C GLU A 22 -17.04 -2.53 -25.32
N LEU A 23 -15.98 -3.07 -24.68
CA LEU A 23 -15.95 -3.28 -23.24
C LEU A 23 -16.00 -1.93 -22.50
N LEU A 24 -15.17 -0.96 -22.91
CA LEU A 24 -15.11 0.37 -22.30
C LEU A 24 -16.44 1.13 -22.44
N GLU A 25 -17.10 1.04 -23.59
CA GLU A 25 -18.40 1.69 -23.83
C GLU A 25 -19.52 1.16 -22.89
N ARG A 26 -19.43 -0.11 -22.49
CA ARG A 26 -20.44 -0.76 -21.64
C ARG A 26 -20.18 -0.60 -20.14
N ILE A 27 -19.01 -0.12 -19.73
CA ILE A 27 -18.70 0.11 -18.32
C ILE A 27 -19.60 1.21 -17.74
N ASP A 28 -20.24 0.93 -16.61
CA ASP A 28 -20.91 1.97 -15.84
C ASP A 28 -19.88 2.72 -14.98
N PRO A 29 -19.61 4.01 -15.26
CA PRO A 29 -18.62 4.78 -14.50
C PRO A 29 -18.92 4.86 -12.99
N LYS A 30 -20.20 4.73 -12.60
CA LYS A 30 -20.63 4.75 -11.19
C LYS A 30 -20.20 3.48 -10.43
N MET A 31 -20.01 2.39 -11.16
CA MET A 31 -19.59 1.11 -10.58
C MET A 31 -18.06 0.97 -10.48
N VAL A 32 -17.32 1.83 -11.20
CA VAL A 32 -15.85 1.77 -11.18
C VAL A 32 -15.32 2.49 -9.93
N PRO A 33 -14.57 1.81 -9.07
CA PRO A 33 -13.98 2.44 -7.89
C PRO A 33 -12.97 3.51 -8.32
N LYS A 34 -12.95 4.65 -7.62
CA LYS A 34 -11.98 5.74 -7.88
C LYS A 34 -10.54 5.32 -7.61
N VAL A 35 -10.35 4.37 -6.72
CA VAL A 35 -9.04 3.86 -6.31
C VAL A 35 -8.98 2.36 -6.56
N PRO A 36 -7.91 1.85 -7.18
CA PRO A 36 -7.73 0.42 -7.36
C PRO A 36 -7.72 -0.30 -6.01
N PHE A 37 -8.45 -1.41 -5.91
CA PHE A 37 -8.54 -2.23 -4.68
C PHE A 37 -9.01 -1.48 -3.42
N GLN A 38 -9.76 -0.39 -3.60
CA GLN A 38 -10.28 0.38 -2.46
C GLN A 38 -10.95 -0.54 -1.44
N ASP A 39 -10.59 -0.35 -0.16
CA ASP A 39 -11.13 -1.08 0.99
C ASP A 39 -10.93 -2.62 0.96
N LYS A 40 -10.04 -3.11 0.09
CA LYS A 40 -9.67 -4.52 0.03
C LYS A 40 -8.29 -4.73 0.63
N ILE A 41 -8.14 -5.79 1.41
CA ILE A 41 -6.83 -6.24 1.89
C ILE A 41 -6.19 -7.08 0.78
N ILE A 42 -5.03 -6.63 0.31
CA ILE A 42 -4.24 -7.31 -0.71
C ILE A 42 -2.80 -7.49 -0.25
N TYR A 43 -2.09 -8.47 -0.83
CA TYR A 43 -0.66 -8.63 -0.61
C TYR A 43 0.12 -7.62 -1.45
N ALA A 44 1.21 -7.12 -0.86
CA ALA A 44 2.16 -6.24 -1.50
C ALA A 44 3.59 -6.69 -1.18
N ARG A 45 4.49 -6.51 -2.15
CA ARG A 45 5.93 -6.57 -1.90
C ARG A 45 6.42 -5.17 -1.55
N ILE A 46 7.11 -5.02 -0.45
CA ILE A 46 7.83 -3.80 -0.09
C ILE A 46 9.09 -3.73 -0.95
N GLU A 47 9.21 -2.68 -1.74
CA GLU A 47 10.40 -2.39 -2.53
C GLU A 47 11.38 -1.54 -1.74
N GLU A 48 10.87 -0.50 -1.06
CA GLU A 48 11.65 0.44 -0.28
C GLU A 48 10.83 0.99 0.88
N ILE A 49 11.40 1.05 2.05
CA ILE A 49 10.90 1.84 3.16
C ILE A 49 11.67 3.16 3.13
N TYR A 50 11.00 4.24 2.69
CA TYR A 50 11.61 5.54 2.53
C TYR A 50 11.81 6.22 3.88
N ASP A 51 10.74 6.31 4.66
CA ASP A 51 10.70 6.77 6.05
C ASP A 51 9.67 5.95 6.85
N GLY A 52 9.35 6.36 8.07
CA GLY A 52 8.45 5.59 8.94
C GLY A 52 6.99 5.56 8.48
N ASP A 53 6.57 6.45 7.59
CA ASP A 53 5.18 6.55 7.15
C ASP A 53 4.99 6.49 5.62
N THR A 54 6.07 6.27 4.87
CA THR A 54 6.04 6.19 3.41
C THR A 54 6.84 5.01 2.91
N VAL A 55 6.17 4.09 2.20
CA VAL A 55 6.78 2.89 1.63
C VAL A 55 6.48 2.78 0.14
N LYS A 56 7.44 2.32 -0.65
CA LYS A 56 7.22 1.91 -2.04
C LYS A 56 6.85 0.45 -2.09
N ILE A 57 5.77 0.15 -2.77
CA ILE A 57 5.19 -1.19 -2.84
C ILE A 57 4.95 -1.60 -4.29
N ILE A 58 4.98 -2.91 -4.50
CA ILE A 58 4.57 -3.55 -5.75
C ILE A 58 3.37 -4.44 -5.44
N VAL A 59 2.29 -4.25 -6.19
CA VAL A 59 1.08 -5.06 -6.12
C VAL A 59 0.78 -5.69 -7.47
N LEU A 60 0.06 -6.80 -7.49
CA LEU A 60 -0.37 -7.45 -8.72
C LEU A 60 -1.79 -7.02 -9.07
N PHE A 61 -1.94 -6.40 -10.24
CA PHE A 61 -3.24 -6.10 -10.83
C PHE A 61 -3.70 -7.28 -11.69
N GLY A 62 -4.92 -7.74 -11.48
CA GLY A 62 -5.51 -8.85 -12.22
C GLY A 62 -6.23 -9.83 -11.31
N ASP A 63 -6.82 -10.89 -11.90
CA ASP A 63 -7.61 -11.88 -11.18
C ASP A 63 -6.74 -12.92 -10.44
N VAL A 64 -5.87 -12.45 -9.54
CA VAL A 64 -5.04 -13.34 -8.70
C VAL A 64 -5.86 -13.96 -7.56
N GLN A 65 -7.08 -13.46 -7.31
CA GLN A 65 -7.84 -13.85 -6.12
C GLN A 65 -8.62 -15.17 -6.26
N SER A 66 -8.75 -15.74 -7.45
CA SER A 66 -9.60 -16.91 -7.64
C SER A 66 -8.90 -18.26 -7.62
N LYS A 67 -7.58 -18.31 -7.62
CA LYS A 67 -6.86 -19.59 -7.52
C LYS A 67 -5.78 -19.54 -6.45
N ARG A 68 -6.00 -20.27 -5.35
CA ARG A 68 -4.95 -20.68 -4.42
C ARG A 68 -3.76 -21.14 -5.27
N LEU A 69 -2.64 -20.45 -5.18
CA LEU A 69 -1.37 -20.96 -5.64
C LEU A 69 -1.10 -22.27 -4.87
N SER A 70 -1.44 -23.39 -5.44
CA SER A 70 -0.82 -24.65 -5.05
C SER A 70 0.59 -24.63 -5.62
N LEU A 71 1.56 -24.23 -4.81
CA LEU A 71 2.99 -24.18 -5.15
C LEU A 71 3.61 -25.54 -5.45
N LEU A 72 2.82 -26.58 -5.69
CA LEU A 72 3.28 -27.97 -5.73
C LEU A 72 3.04 -28.71 -7.04
N ASP A 73 2.53 -28.07 -8.11
CA ASP A 73 2.39 -28.78 -9.39
C ASP A 73 2.95 -27.96 -10.56
N THR A 74 4.25 -28.19 -10.82
CA THR A 74 5.03 -27.52 -11.86
C THR A 74 4.83 -28.10 -13.27
N ARG A 75 3.80 -28.92 -13.51
CA ARG A 75 3.58 -29.62 -14.78
C ARG A 75 2.40 -29.14 -15.61
N ASP A 76 1.67 -28.13 -15.16
CA ASP A 76 0.52 -27.61 -15.92
C ASP A 76 0.90 -26.39 -16.76
N GLU A 77 1.07 -26.59 -18.07
CA GLU A 77 1.29 -25.53 -19.07
C GLU A 77 0.14 -24.51 -19.15
N LYS A 78 -0.96 -24.73 -18.43
CA LYS A 78 -2.08 -23.79 -18.27
C LYS A 78 -1.81 -22.65 -17.30
N LEU A 79 -0.68 -22.65 -16.59
CA LEU A 79 -0.27 -21.59 -15.66
C LEU A 79 0.17 -20.29 -16.35
N ASN A 80 0.37 -20.32 -17.68
CA ASN A 80 0.85 -19.19 -18.47
C ASN A 80 -0.23 -18.11 -18.77
N SER A 81 -1.44 -18.21 -18.23
CA SER A 81 -2.50 -17.22 -18.44
C SER A 81 -2.77 -16.32 -17.23
N PHE A 82 -1.80 -16.10 -16.34
CA PHE A 82 -1.92 -15.05 -15.32
C PHE A 82 -1.74 -13.68 -15.98
N SER A 83 -2.83 -13.04 -16.34
CA SER A 83 -2.80 -11.66 -16.82
C SER A 83 -2.77 -10.68 -15.64
N SER A 84 -1.90 -10.90 -14.65
CA SER A 84 -1.67 -9.95 -13.59
C SER A 84 -0.48 -9.07 -13.95
N VAL A 85 -0.71 -7.77 -13.93
CA VAL A 85 0.33 -6.78 -14.21
C VAL A 85 0.89 -6.27 -12.88
N PRO A 86 2.22 -6.34 -12.65
CA PRO A 86 2.81 -5.72 -11.47
C PRO A 86 2.77 -4.20 -11.61
N VAL A 87 2.26 -3.54 -10.58
CA VAL A 87 2.17 -2.07 -10.53
C VAL A 87 2.85 -1.58 -9.26
N ARG A 88 3.60 -0.50 -9.40
CA ARG A 88 4.33 0.16 -8.32
C ARG A 88 3.55 1.35 -7.81
N PHE A 89 3.43 1.46 -6.48
CA PHE A 89 2.86 2.61 -5.79
C PHE A 89 3.77 3.12 -4.69
N SER A 90 3.63 4.40 -4.38
CA SER A 90 4.08 4.96 -3.11
C SER A 90 2.88 4.93 -2.15
N LEU A 91 2.98 4.22 -1.04
CA LEU A 91 1.96 4.16 0.00
C LEU A 91 2.33 5.11 1.13
N ARG A 92 1.45 6.06 1.44
CA ARG A 92 1.47 6.85 2.66
C ARG A 92 0.62 6.13 3.70
N ILE A 93 1.24 5.73 4.81
CA ILE A 93 0.57 4.99 5.88
C ILE A 93 -0.34 5.96 6.65
N LEU A 94 -1.61 5.61 6.77
CA LEU A 94 -2.61 6.40 7.47
C LEU A 94 -2.45 6.32 8.99
N GLY A 95 -2.90 7.38 9.65
CA GLY A 95 -3.03 7.40 11.10
C GLY A 95 -1.77 7.80 11.85
N ILE A 96 -0.63 7.97 11.16
CA ILE A 96 0.66 8.26 11.80
C ILE A 96 1.39 9.43 11.16
N ASP A 97 2.24 10.06 11.98
CA ASP A 97 3.29 10.99 11.60
C ASP A 97 4.59 10.53 12.24
N THR A 98 5.64 10.42 11.45
CA THR A 98 6.98 10.00 11.89
C THR A 98 7.99 11.10 11.61
N PRO A 99 9.17 11.08 12.27
CA PRO A 99 10.28 11.96 11.91
C PRO A 99 10.64 11.76 10.42
N GLU A 100 11.01 12.83 9.76
CA GLU A 100 11.26 12.87 8.32
C GLU A 100 12.76 12.72 8.01
N ILE A 101 13.10 11.86 7.06
CA ILE A 101 14.49 11.66 6.63
C ILE A 101 15.03 12.88 5.89
N LYS A 102 14.18 13.54 5.12
CA LYS A 102 14.61 14.64 4.27
C LYS A 102 14.93 15.89 5.09
N HIS A 103 16.17 16.35 4.99
CA HIS A 103 16.51 17.64 5.56
C HIS A 103 15.66 18.75 4.94
N GLY A 104 15.16 19.68 5.78
CA GLY A 104 14.35 20.82 5.36
C GLY A 104 14.63 22.01 6.25
N GLU A 105 14.31 23.20 5.76
CA GLU A 105 14.43 24.43 6.52
C GLU A 105 13.57 24.34 7.80
N GLY A 106 14.19 24.64 8.95
CA GLY A 106 13.53 24.58 10.26
C GLY A 106 13.43 23.19 10.90
N ARG A 107 14.05 22.14 10.34
CA ARG A 107 14.11 20.81 10.94
C ARG A 107 15.38 20.63 11.79
N LEU A 108 15.22 19.90 12.89
CA LEU A 108 16.32 19.59 13.79
C LEU A 108 17.21 18.49 13.20
N PRO A 109 18.54 18.53 13.37
CA PRO A 109 19.42 17.44 12.96
C PRO A 109 19.05 16.09 13.58
N GLU A 110 18.55 16.09 14.83
CA GLU A 110 18.06 14.93 15.58
C GLU A 110 16.87 14.27 14.89
N GLU A 111 16.06 15.02 14.15
CA GLU A 111 14.92 14.48 13.40
C GLU A 111 15.36 13.46 12.34
N HIS A 112 16.45 13.77 11.63
CA HIS A 112 17.01 12.83 10.66
C HIS A 112 17.51 11.53 11.32
N ILE A 113 18.19 11.64 12.46
CA ILE A 113 18.68 10.48 13.21
C ILE A 113 17.50 9.61 13.67
N ALA A 114 16.46 10.24 14.23
CA ALA A 114 15.26 9.56 14.65
C ALA A 114 14.54 8.88 13.47
N ALA A 115 14.42 9.58 12.33
CA ALA A 115 13.81 9.04 11.13
C ALA A 115 14.52 7.79 10.59
N VAL A 116 15.87 7.79 10.63
CA VAL A 116 16.67 6.61 10.26
C VAL A 116 16.36 5.43 11.19
N LYS A 117 16.28 5.68 12.50
CA LYS A 117 15.94 4.63 13.49
C LYS A 117 14.53 4.06 13.25
N VAL A 118 13.53 4.92 12.99
CA VAL A 118 12.16 4.46 12.64
C VAL A 118 12.18 3.61 11.38
N ARG A 119 12.85 4.07 10.33
CA ARG A 119 12.97 3.34 9.07
C ARG A 119 13.59 1.96 9.27
N ASP A 120 14.66 1.89 10.04
CA ASP A 120 15.37 0.63 10.30
C ASP A 120 14.53 -0.31 11.17
N TYR A 121 13.79 0.22 12.14
CA TYR A 121 12.79 -0.54 12.88
C TYR A 121 11.69 -1.07 11.95
N MET A 122 11.14 -0.23 11.08
CA MET A 122 10.16 -0.64 10.07
C MET A 122 10.70 -1.79 9.20
N ARG A 123 11.97 -1.71 8.75
CA ARG A 123 12.60 -2.78 7.97
C ARG A 123 12.66 -4.10 8.73
N SER A 124 12.92 -4.06 10.02
CA SER A 124 12.97 -5.27 10.86
C SER A 124 11.63 -5.96 10.99
N LEU A 125 10.52 -5.25 10.81
CA LEU A 125 9.17 -5.82 10.84
C LEU A 125 8.86 -6.66 9.60
N PHE A 126 9.60 -6.48 8.50
CA PHE A 126 9.33 -7.13 7.21
C PHE A 126 10.54 -7.91 6.66
N PRO A 127 10.98 -8.99 7.32
CA PRO A 127 12.18 -9.73 6.91
C PRO A 127 12.07 -10.34 5.51
N LEU A 128 10.87 -10.64 5.03
CA LEU A 128 10.62 -11.17 3.69
C LEU A 128 10.18 -10.10 2.68
N ASN A 129 10.10 -8.84 3.10
CA ASN A 129 9.57 -7.73 2.30
C ASN A 129 8.14 -7.98 1.77
N ILE A 130 7.34 -8.78 2.46
CA ILE A 130 5.94 -9.03 2.15
C ILE A 130 5.07 -8.41 3.23
N ALA A 131 3.99 -7.78 2.80
CA ALA A 131 3.03 -7.10 3.67
C ALA A 131 1.61 -7.32 3.14
N LYS A 132 0.62 -7.04 3.98
CA LYS A 132 -0.76 -6.81 3.56
C LYS A 132 -1.03 -5.32 3.60
N ILE A 133 -1.78 -4.81 2.65
CA ILE A 133 -2.17 -3.41 2.58
C ILE A 133 -3.68 -3.29 2.37
N CYS A 134 -4.24 -2.17 2.83
CA CYS A 134 -5.60 -1.75 2.49
C CYS A 134 -5.55 -0.32 1.97
N ILE A 135 -5.77 -0.14 0.66
CA ILE A 135 -5.78 1.18 0.03
C ILE A 135 -7.12 1.84 0.32
N ARG A 136 -7.09 3.09 0.82
CA ARG A 136 -8.27 3.85 1.18
C ARG A 136 -8.57 4.96 0.18
N ASP A 137 -7.55 5.72 -0.25
CA ASP A 137 -7.73 6.88 -1.12
C ASP A 137 -6.42 7.24 -1.84
N TRP A 138 -6.48 8.27 -2.69
CA TRP A 138 -5.33 8.96 -3.24
C TRP A 138 -4.90 10.12 -2.35
N ASP A 139 -3.58 10.33 -2.25
CA ASP A 139 -3.06 11.55 -1.61
C ASP A 139 -3.50 12.78 -2.43
N LYS A 140 -3.95 13.82 -1.74
CA LYS A 140 -4.37 15.09 -2.33
C LYS A 140 -3.30 15.79 -3.17
N TYR A 141 -2.04 15.45 -2.95
CA TYR A 141 -0.91 15.98 -3.73
C TYR A 141 -0.54 15.11 -4.94
N GLY A 142 -1.23 14.00 -5.16
CA GLY A 142 -0.96 13.03 -6.23
C GLY A 142 0.27 12.16 -5.97
N GLY A 143 0.42 11.13 -6.81
CA GLY A 143 1.61 10.27 -6.83
C GLY A 143 1.72 9.24 -5.70
N ARG A 144 0.87 9.30 -4.67
CA ARG A 144 0.82 8.33 -3.58
C ARG A 144 -0.59 7.84 -3.34
N VAL A 145 -0.73 6.61 -2.91
CA VAL A 145 -1.96 6.09 -2.33
C VAL A 145 -1.93 6.24 -0.82
N LEU A 146 -3.09 6.51 -0.23
CA LEU A 146 -3.29 6.52 1.21
C LEU A 146 -3.83 5.16 1.64
N GLY A 147 -3.28 4.57 2.69
CA GLY A 147 -3.76 3.27 3.13
C GLY A 147 -3.15 2.80 4.44
N GLU A 148 -3.54 1.61 4.82
CA GLU A 148 -3.05 0.91 5.99
C GLU A 148 -2.06 -0.16 5.57
N LEU A 149 -1.04 -0.37 6.39
CA LEU A 149 -0.03 -1.40 6.24
C LEU A 149 -0.15 -2.40 7.39
N PHE A 150 -0.10 -3.68 7.07
CA PHE A 150 -0.23 -4.77 8.05
C PHE A 150 0.92 -5.76 7.88
N LEU A 151 1.35 -6.36 8.96
CA LEU A 151 2.19 -7.54 8.92
C LEU A 151 1.43 -8.71 8.28
N GLU A 152 2.12 -9.77 7.88
CA GLU A 152 1.49 -11.00 7.37
C GLU A 152 0.57 -11.64 8.43
N THR A 153 0.91 -11.47 9.70
CA THR A 153 0.11 -11.89 10.87
C THR A 153 -1.21 -11.13 10.99
N GLY A 154 -1.32 -9.94 10.37
CA GLY A 154 -2.51 -9.11 10.38
C GLY A 154 -2.46 -7.92 11.34
N GLU A 155 -1.36 -7.73 12.07
CA GLU A 155 -1.16 -6.59 12.98
C GLU A 155 -1.00 -5.29 12.17
N ASN A 156 -1.66 -4.23 12.63
CA ASN A 156 -1.58 -2.92 12.00
C ASN A 156 -0.28 -2.21 12.38
N VAL A 157 0.51 -1.85 11.38
CA VAL A 157 1.81 -1.21 11.57
C VAL A 157 1.69 0.18 12.22
N SER A 158 0.62 0.93 11.93
CA SER A 158 0.38 2.22 12.60
C SER A 158 0.22 2.05 14.10
N GLU A 159 -0.49 1.01 14.54
CA GLU A 159 -0.66 0.70 15.96
C GLU A 159 0.66 0.29 16.61
N ILE A 160 1.44 -0.57 15.94
CA ILE A 160 2.77 -0.97 16.43
C ILE A 160 3.66 0.24 16.63
N LEU A 161 3.71 1.16 15.65
CA LEU A 161 4.56 2.35 15.74
C LEU A 161 4.10 3.33 16.82
N ILE A 162 2.79 3.53 16.98
CA ILE A 162 2.23 4.41 18.02
C ILE A 162 2.52 3.83 19.41
N HIS A 163 2.23 2.53 19.65
CA HIS A 163 2.48 1.87 20.94
C HIS A 163 3.98 1.86 21.29
N GLY A 164 4.82 1.64 20.29
CA GLY A 164 6.27 1.70 20.44
C GLY A 164 6.85 3.12 20.54
N ARG A 165 6.03 4.15 20.47
CA ARG A 165 6.42 5.58 20.44
C ARG A 165 7.33 5.97 19.26
N TRP A 166 7.33 5.17 18.19
CA TRP A 166 8.03 5.46 16.95
C TRP A 166 7.32 6.49 16.08
N ALA A 167 6.03 6.69 16.30
CA ALA A 167 5.16 7.59 15.57
C ALA A 167 4.18 8.32 16.49
N ARG A 168 3.75 9.49 16.08
CA ARG A 168 2.60 10.19 16.64
C ARG A 168 1.33 9.77 15.92
N GLN A 169 0.21 9.78 16.62
CA GLN A 169 -1.09 9.70 15.96
C GLN A 169 -1.32 10.95 15.11
N TYR A 170 -1.80 10.75 13.88
CA TYR A 170 -2.06 11.82 12.91
C TYR A 170 -3.41 11.61 12.23
N ARG A 171 -4.28 12.62 12.27
CA ARG A 171 -5.64 12.58 11.72
C ARG A 171 -5.86 13.56 10.56
N GLY A 172 -4.77 14.07 9.95
CA GLY A 172 -4.86 15.00 8.83
C GLY A 172 -4.82 16.48 9.20
N GLU A 173 -4.59 16.81 10.47
CA GLU A 173 -4.37 18.17 10.94
C GLU A 173 -3.05 18.75 10.42
N LYS A 174 -2.77 20.02 10.74
CA LYS A 174 -1.46 20.61 10.43
C LYS A 174 -0.36 19.89 11.22
N LYS A 175 0.63 19.36 10.54
CA LYS A 175 1.80 18.71 11.17
C LYS A 175 2.47 19.70 12.15
N LYS A 176 2.77 19.21 13.37
CA LYS A 176 3.55 19.94 14.37
C LYS A 176 5.03 19.57 14.20
N PRO A 177 5.97 20.50 14.33
CA PRO A 177 7.39 20.18 14.38
C PRO A 177 7.69 19.16 15.50
N TRP A 178 8.69 18.32 15.29
CA TRP A 178 9.22 17.46 16.34
C TRP A 178 10.07 18.28 17.29
N THR A 179 9.96 18.01 18.60
CA THR A 179 10.79 18.67 19.61
C THR A 179 12.02 17.84 19.92
N ILE A 180 13.07 18.46 20.45
CA ILE A 180 14.30 17.76 20.86
C ILE A 180 13.98 16.69 21.90
N GLU A 181 13.11 17.01 22.88
CA GLU A 181 12.71 16.09 23.93
C GLU A 181 12.06 14.82 23.35
N GLU A 182 11.20 14.95 22.33
CA GLU A 182 10.58 13.81 21.67
C GLU A 182 11.61 12.98 20.88
N LEU A 183 12.52 13.65 20.16
CA LEU A 183 13.52 13.01 19.30
C LEU A 183 14.66 12.35 20.09
N THR A 184 14.84 12.70 21.35
CA THR A 184 15.86 12.14 22.24
C THR A 184 15.28 11.22 23.32
N ALA A 185 13.97 11.12 23.45
CA ALA A 185 13.31 10.15 24.31
C ALA A 185 13.33 8.73 23.68
N HIS A 186 13.09 7.71 24.54
CA HIS A 186 12.84 6.35 24.02
C HIS A 186 11.64 6.37 23.03
N PRO A 187 11.75 5.73 21.86
CA PRO A 187 12.79 4.78 21.41
C PRO A 187 13.96 5.42 20.64
N PHE A 188 13.99 6.74 20.50
CA PHE A 188 15.00 7.43 19.68
C PHE A 188 16.34 7.64 20.38
N ALA A 189 16.39 7.45 21.69
CA ALA A 189 17.61 7.58 22.48
C ALA A 189 18.71 6.57 22.10
#